data_2627f4d0dff3ea78e7af14f40e6f9310
#
_entry.id   2627f4d0dff3ea78e7af14f40e6f9310
#
_cell.length_a   1.000
_cell.length_b   1.000
_cell.length_c   1.000
_cell.angle_alpha   90.00
_cell.angle_beta   90.00
_cell.angle_gamma   90.00
#
_symmetry.space_group_name_H-M   'P 1'
#
loop_
_entity.id
_entity.type
_entity.pdbx_description
1 polymer ?
#
loop_
_entity_poly.entity_id
_entity_poly.type
_entity_poly.pdbx_seq_one_letter_code
_entity_poly.pdbx_strand_id
1 'polypeptide(L)'
;RSLLGGADLMPAFASTATDMGERRILRGIALRHAGGRAFLPVDDQLATLVPYRGAGGSLGGSFHYVSAADVLTGQLAAGSLRGKVALVGTTAVGLQDLRATPVGRAYPGVETHANVLSGFLDGKAIYRPDYAPAYDVAQMLVAGLLLAFALPLLGAGQALLLGGAVFAALVGLNGWLYLGFGLALPLASALAVVLLATALDMAYGYVTESRTKRGLAQLFGTYVPPELVDEMLLAPERYSMQAASRELTVMF
;
A
#
# COMPACT_ATOMS: atom_id res chain seq x y z
N ARG A 1 -32.69 -13.36 -18.31
CA ARG A 1 -32.46 -12.84 -19.70
C ARG A 1 -33.29 -11.60 -20.05
N SER A 2 -34.53 -11.49 -19.60
CA SER A 2 -35.43 -10.37 -19.98
C SER A 2 -35.19 -9.06 -19.23
N LEU A 3 -34.51 -9.07 -18.09
CA LEU A 3 -34.27 -7.86 -17.26
C LEU A 3 -33.11 -6.97 -17.74
N LEU A 4 -32.21 -7.54 -18.57
CA LEU A 4 -31.00 -6.82 -19.03
C LEU A 4 -31.05 -6.43 -20.52
N GLY A 5 -32.21 -6.41 -21.14
CA GLY A 5 -32.36 -5.87 -22.50
C GLY A 5 -31.46 -6.50 -23.56
N GLY A 6 -31.29 -7.84 -23.54
CA GLY A 6 -30.42 -8.55 -24.48
C GLY A 6 -28.95 -8.64 -24.09
N ALA A 7 -28.61 -8.31 -22.86
CA ALA A 7 -27.25 -8.50 -22.35
C ALA A 7 -26.98 -9.97 -22.00
N ASP A 8 -25.86 -10.51 -22.46
CA ASP A 8 -25.43 -11.88 -22.16
C ASP A 8 -24.31 -11.86 -21.12
N LEU A 9 -24.53 -12.58 -20.02
CA LEU A 9 -23.52 -12.89 -19.01
C LEU A 9 -22.76 -14.14 -19.43
N MET A 10 -21.47 -14.03 -19.62
CA MET A 10 -20.62 -15.14 -19.99
C MET A 10 -19.49 -15.32 -19.01
N PRO A 11 -19.23 -16.55 -18.51
CA PRO A 11 -18.03 -16.82 -17.73
C PRO A 11 -16.79 -16.69 -18.65
N ALA A 12 -15.80 -15.94 -18.18
CA ALA A 12 -14.53 -15.78 -18.89
C ALA A 12 -13.49 -16.72 -18.29
N PHE A 13 -13.03 -17.68 -19.08
CA PHE A 13 -12.01 -18.65 -18.69
C PHE A 13 -10.67 -18.27 -19.30
N ALA A 14 -9.58 -18.46 -18.55
CA ALA A 14 -8.24 -18.57 -19.09
C ALA A 14 -7.81 -20.05 -19.10
N SER A 15 -7.14 -20.48 -20.15
CA SER A 15 -6.48 -21.79 -20.18
C SER A 15 -5.05 -21.62 -19.67
N THR A 16 -4.66 -22.43 -18.70
CA THR A 16 -3.29 -22.53 -18.21
C THR A 16 -2.79 -23.93 -18.54
N ALA A 17 -1.67 -24.00 -19.28
CA ALA A 17 -0.99 -25.26 -19.53
C ALA A 17 -0.37 -25.76 -18.22
N THR A 18 -0.72 -26.96 -17.81
CA THR A 18 -0.11 -27.69 -16.69
C THR A 18 0.46 -29.00 -17.19
N ASP A 19 1.39 -29.61 -16.46
CA ASP A 19 1.98 -30.92 -16.80
C ASP A 19 0.95 -32.04 -16.99
N MET A 20 -0.28 -31.84 -16.52
CA MET A 20 -1.41 -32.76 -16.65
C MET A 20 -2.45 -32.35 -17.72
N GLY A 21 -2.16 -31.35 -18.57
CA GLY A 21 -3.06 -30.84 -19.61
C GLY A 21 -3.55 -29.40 -19.40
N GLU A 22 -4.42 -28.95 -20.30
CA GLU A 22 -5.02 -27.61 -20.19
C GLU A 22 -6.04 -27.56 -19.05
N ARG A 23 -5.76 -26.72 -18.03
CA ARG A 23 -6.71 -26.40 -16.98
C ARG A 23 -7.41 -25.07 -17.31
N ARG A 24 -8.73 -25.10 -17.39
CA ARG A 24 -9.55 -23.89 -17.55
C ARG A 24 -9.85 -23.30 -16.18
N ILE A 25 -9.38 -22.07 -15.94
CA ILE A 25 -9.60 -21.34 -14.69
C ILE A 25 -10.56 -20.19 -15.01
N LEU A 26 -11.62 -20.05 -14.20
CA LEU A 26 -12.54 -18.91 -14.32
C LEU A 26 -11.82 -17.65 -13.85
N ARG A 27 -11.73 -16.64 -14.72
CA ARG A 27 -11.03 -15.36 -14.47
C ARG A 27 -11.98 -14.22 -14.18
N GLY A 28 -13.23 -14.37 -14.51
CA GLY A 28 -14.22 -13.33 -14.33
C GLY A 28 -15.53 -13.60 -15.00
N ILE A 29 -16.41 -12.66 -14.88
CA ILE A 29 -17.71 -12.64 -15.52
C ILE A 29 -17.73 -11.49 -16.51
N ALA A 30 -17.95 -11.79 -17.78
CA ALA A 30 -18.10 -10.79 -18.83
C ALA A 30 -19.59 -10.54 -19.10
N LEU A 31 -19.96 -9.27 -19.14
CA LEU A 31 -21.26 -8.81 -19.59
C LEU A 31 -21.10 -8.18 -20.97
N ARG A 32 -21.82 -8.69 -21.95
CA ARG A 32 -21.96 -8.04 -23.26
C ARG A 32 -23.32 -7.31 -23.31
N HIS A 33 -23.27 -6.03 -23.61
CA HIS A 33 -24.46 -5.21 -23.82
C HIS A 33 -24.28 -4.30 -25.05
N ALA A 34 -25.34 -3.68 -25.51
CA ALA A 34 -25.32 -2.85 -26.73
C ALA A 34 -24.32 -1.69 -26.69
N GLY A 35 -23.95 -1.18 -25.50
CA GLY A 35 -23.00 -0.10 -25.31
C GLY A 35 -21.55 -0.52 -25.00
N GLY A 36 -21.24 -1.83 -25.00
CA GLY A 36 -19.88 -2.28 -24.72
C GLY A 36 -19.76 -3.63 -24.01
N ARG A 37 -18.60 -3.86 -23.42
CA ARG A 37 -18.30 -5.04 -22.60
C ARG A 37 -17.88 -4.58 -21.22
N ALA A 38 -18.52 -5.09 -20.19
CA ALA A 38 -18.06 -4.96 -18.82
C ALA A 38 -17.47 -6.30 -18.36
N PHE A 39 -16.43 -6.24 -17.55
CA PHE A 39 -15.73 -7.42 -17.02
C PHE A 39 -15.57 -7.30 -15.50
N LEU A 40 -16.06 -8.29 -14.78
CA LEU A 40 -15.87 -8.42 -13.35
C LEU A 40 -14.80 -9.50 -13.10
N PRO A 41 -13.60 -9.14 -12.70
CA PRO A 41 -12.56 -10.10 -12.36
C PRO A 41 -12.93 -10.84 -11.08
N VAL A 42 -12.63 -12.14 -11.04
CA VAL A 42 -12.72 -12.97 -9.84
C VAL A 42 -11.42 -13.72 -9.66
N ASP A 43 -11.09 -14.05 -8.43
CA ASP A 43 -9.95 -14.90 -8.08
C ASP A 43 -10.32 -16.41 -8.22
N ASP A 44 -9.39 -17.28 -7.84
CA ASP A 44 -9.55 -18.73 -7.84
C ASP A 44 -10.60 -19.24 -6.84
N GLN A 45 -11.01 -18.41 -5.88
CA GLN A 45 -12.08 -18.67 -4.91
C GLN A 45 -13.42 -18.04 -5.34
N LEU A 46 -13.50 -17.50 -6.56
CA LEU A 46 -14.65 -16.76 -7.10
C LEU A 46 -14.98 -15.48 -6.32
N ALA A 47 -14.00 -14.94 -5.59
CA ALA A 47 -14.15 -13.69 -4.88
C ALA A 47 -13.69 -12.51 -5.73
N THR A 48 -14.27 -11.34 -5.49
CA THR A 48 -13.90 -10.08 -6.13
C THR A 48 -13.68 -9.00 -5.09
N LEU A 49 -12.79 -8.07 -5.39
CA LEU A 49 -12.58 -6.90 -4.55
C LEU A 49 -13.70 -5.88 -4.77
N VAL A 50 -14.23 -5.35 -3.66
CA VAL A 50 -15.32 -4.39 -3.70
C VAL A 50 -14.75 -2.97 -3.89
N PRO A 51 -15.07 -2.27 -4.99
CA PRO A 51 -14.63 -0.89 -5.21
C PRO A 51 -15.51 0.09 -4.42
N TYR A 52 -15.30 0.17 -3.10
CA TYR A 52 -16.09 1.06 -2.25
C TYR A 52 -15.96 2.53 -2.69
N ARG A 53 -17.09 3.23 -2.80
CA ARG A 53 -17.16 4.64 -3.22
C ARG A 53 -17.11 5.62 -2.05
N GLY A 54 -17.12 5.15 -0.83
CA GLY A 54 -17.09 5.97 0.38
C GLY A 54 -18.01 5.43 1.47
N ALA A 55 -18.40 6.30 2.40
CA ALA A 55 -19.28 5.93 3.50
C ALA A 55 -20.62 5.40 3.01
N GLY A 56 -21.19 4.43 3.73
CA GLY A 56 -22.50 3.86 3.45
C GLY A 56 -23.60 4.46 4.31
N GLY A 57 -24.84 4.16 3.95
CA GLY A 57 -26.04 4.53 4.69
C GLY A 57 -26.87 5.61 4.05
N SER A 58 -28.10 5.76 4.53
CA SER A 58 -29.08 6.72 3.99
C SER A 58 -28.74 8.19 4.25
N LEU A 59 -27.87 8.46 5.21
CA LEU A 59 -27.46 9.81 5.61
C LEU A 59 -26.07 10.15 5.02
N GLY A 60 -26.05 10.58 3.77
CA GLY A 60 -24.82 11.03 3.11
C GLY A 60 -23.95 9.91 2.52
N GLY A 61 -24.49 8.70 2.34
CA GLY A 61 -23.82 7.59 1.66
C GLY A 61 -23.69 7.80 0.14
N SER A 62 -22.96 6.89 -0.50
CA SER A 62 -22.65 6.97 -1.94
C SER A 62 -23.81 6.63 -2.85
N PHE A 63 -24.88 6.06 -2.33
CA PHE A 63 -26.07 5.63 -3.09
C PHE A 63 -27.33 6.32 -2.61
N HIS A 64 -28.27 6.51 -3.54
CA HIS A 64 -29.55 7.10 -3.23
C HIS A 64 -30.49 6.05 -2.62
N TYR A 65 -31.05 6.36 -1.47
CA TYR A 65 -31.99 5.51 -0.74
C TYR A 65 -33.42 5.96 -1.02
N VAL A 66 -34.29 5.00 -1.19
CA VAL A 66 -35.75 5.19 -1.34
C VAL A 66 -36.43 4.24 -0.38
N SER A 67 -37.38 4.73 0.39
CA SER A 67 -38.16 3.89 1.29
C SER A 67 -39.05 2.93 0.49
N ALA A 68 -39.02 1.65 0.85
CA ALA A 68 -39.95 0.68 0.27
C ALA A 68 -41.43 1.07 0.48
N ALA A 69 -41.75 1.72 1.60
CA ALA A 69 -43.09 2.23 1.85
C ALA A 69 -43.52 3.28 0.84
N ASP A 70 -42.61 4.22 0.48
CA ASP A 70 -42.92 5.28 -0.49
C ASP A 70 -43.12 4.71 -1.90
N VAL A 71 -42.42 3.61 -2.23
CA VAL A 71 -42.65 2.89 -3.49
C VAL A 71 -44.02 2.23 -3.48
N LEU A 72 -44.37 1.52 -2.41
CA LEU A 72 -45.63 0.76 -2.29
C LEU A 72 -46.86 1.68 -2.21
N THR A 73 -46.73 2.83 -1.56
CA THR A 73 -47.81 3.82 -1.45
C THR A 73 -47.90 4.79 -2.60
N GLY A 74 -47.01 4.67 -3.60
CA GLY A 74 -47.03 5.53 -4.80
C GLY A 74 -46.60 6.97 -4.53
N GLN A 75 -45.87 7.24 -3.46
CA GLN A 75 -45.43 8.60 -3.09
C GLN A 75 -44.21 9.09 -3.90
N LEU A 76 -43.65 8.20 -4.73
CA LEU A 76 -42.54 8.58 -5.61
C LEU A 76 -43.02 9.34 -6.84
N ALA A 77 -42.24 10.34 -7.22
CA ALA A 77 -42.49 11.05 -8.48
C ALA A 77 -42.45 10.07 -9.66
N ALA A 78 -43.41 10.21 -10.58
CA ALA A 78 -43.48 9.34 -11.75
C ALA A 78 -42.19 9.37 -12.55
N GLY A 79 -41.64 8.20 -12.85
CA GLY A 79 -40.40 8.08 -13.63
C GLY A 79 -39.09 8.23 -12.83
N SER A 80 -39.12 8.47 -11.51
CA SER A 80 -37.94 8.68 -10.68
C SER A 80 -36.96 7.48 -10.69
N LEU A 81 -37.47 6.25 -10.93
CA LEU A 81 -36.70 5.00 -11.03
C LEU A 81 -36.42 4.59 -12.48
N ARG A 82 -36.89 5.38 -13.49
CA ARG A 82 -36.67 5.00 -14.88
C ARG A 82 -35.19 4.99 -15.23
N GLY A 83 -34.72 3.93 -15.88
CA GLY A 83 -33.31 3.75 -16.29
C GLY A 83 -32.35 3.50 -15.14
N LYS A 84 -32.84 3.27 -13.93
CA LYS A 84 -32.03 2.96 -12.76
C LYS A 84 -32.13 1.47 -12.41
N VAL A 85 -31.05 0.91 -11.88
CA VAL A 85 -31.05 -0.40 -11.24
C VAL A 85 -31.35 -0.17 -9.76
N ALA A 86 -32.42 -0.78 -9.25
CA ALA A 86 -32.79 -0.74 -7.85
C ALA A 86 -32.39 -2.05 -7.16
N LEU A 87 -31.68 -1.96 -6.05
CA LEU A 87 -31.41 -3.08 -5.17
C LEU A 87 -32.30 -2.96 -3.94
N VAL A 88 -32.95 -4.06 -3.58
CA VAL A 88 -33.81 -4.09 -2.38
C VAL A 88 -33.04 -4.80 -1.28
N GLY A 89 -32.93 -4.16 -0.13
CA GLY A 89 -32.23 -4.71 1.02
C GLY A 89 -32.75 -4.12 2.33
N THR A 90 -32.39 -4.76 3.43
CA THR A 90 -32.77 -4.33 4.77
C THR A 90 -31.67 -3.47 5.37
N THR A 91 -32.05 -2.28 5.84
CA THR A 91 -31.13 -1.32 6.50
C THR A 91 -31.63 -0.92 7.89
N ALA A 92 -32.78 -1.46 8.31
CA ALA A 92 -33.37 -1.14 9.61
C ALA A 92 -32.57 -1.73 10.75
N VAL A 93 -32.52 -0.96 11.86
CA VAL A 93 -31.90 -1.41 13.11
C VAL A 93 -32.61 -2.67 13.60
N GLY A 94 -31.84 -3.72 13.89
CA GLY A 94 -32.38 -5.04 14.33
C GLY A 94 -32.52 -6.11 13.24
N LEU A 95 -32.51 -5.74 11.95
CA LEU A 95 -32.47 -6.70 10.83
C LEU A 95 -31.04 -7.06 10.41
N GLN A 96 -30.07 -6.39 10.98
CA GLN A 96 -28.62 -6.68 11.06
C GLN A 96 -27.91 -7.19 9.80
N ASP A 97 -28.21 -6.68 8.61
CA ASP A 97 -27.32 -6.84 7.47
C ASP A 97 -26.28 -5.72 7.42
N LEU A 98 -25.57 -5.52 8.55
CA LEU A 98 -24.48 -4.58 8.68
C LEU A 98 -23.15 -5.32 8.66
N ARG A 99 -22.20 -4.84 7.86
CA ARG A 99 -20.88 -5.43 7.68
C ARG A 99 -19.79 -4.44 8.09
N ALA A 100 -18.74 -4.95 8.73
CA ALA A 100 -17.52 -4.19 8.91
C ALA A 100 -16.76 -4.14 7.58
N THR A 101 -16.46 -2.94 7.10
CA THR A 101 -15.78 -2.70 5.83
C THR A 101 -14.64 -1.70 6.04
N PRO A 102 -13.68 -1.57 5.10
CA PRO A 102 -12.61 -0.57 5.18
C PRO A 102 -13.12 0.88 5.27
N VAL A 103 -14.34 1.14 4.79
CA VAL A 103 -14.94 2.50 4.75
C VAL A 103 -15.96 2.76 5.86
N GLY A 104 -16.26 1.77 6.70
CA GLY A 104 -17.21 1.93 7.82
C GLY A 104 -17.41 0.67 8.63
N ARG A 105 -17.62 0.85 9.95
CA ARG A 105 -17.84 -0.29 10.87
C ARG A 105 -19.25 -0.91 10.75
N ALA A 106 -20.22 -0.12 10.28
CA ALA A 106 -21.61 -0.52 10.14
C ALA A 106 -22.08 -0.18 8.72
N TYR A 107 -21.61 -0.94 7.75
CA TYR A 107 -21.89 -0.72 6.33
C TYR A 107 -23.05 -1.62 5.90
N PRO A 108 -24.11 -1.07 5.24
CA PRO A 108 -25.24 -1.88 4.78
C PRO A 108 -24.80 -2.92 3.76
N GLY A 109 -25.17 -4.18 3.97
CA GLY A 109 -24.77 -5.27 3.07
C GLY A 109 -25.28 -5.08 1.65
N VAL A 110 -26.48 -4.53 1.48
CA VAL A 110 -27.02 -4.20 0.15
C VAL A 110 -26.14 -3.18 -0.60
N GLU A 111 -25.50 -2.24 0.08
CA GLU A 111 -24.57 -1.29 -0.55
C GLU A 111 -23.28 -1.96 -1.01
N THR A 112 -22.85 -3.05 -0.37
CA THR A 112 -21.70 -3.82 -0.85
C THR A 112 -21.99 -4.36 -2.25
N HIS A 113 -23.18 -4.92 -2.46
CA HIS A 113 -23.63 -5.36 -3.80
C HIS A 113 -23.77 -4.20 -4.78
N ALA A 114 -24.27 -3.03 -4.30
CA ALA A 114 -24.36 -1.82 -5.12
C ALA A 114 -22.98 -1.33 -5.58
N ASN A 115 -21.96 -1.36 -4.71
CA ASN A 115 -20.59 -1.00 -5.08
C ASN A 115 -20.00 -1.93 -6.13
N VAL A 116 -20.17 -3.25 -5.97
CA VAL A 116 -19.70 -4.24 -6.96
C VAL A 116 -20.38 -4.01 -8.31
N LEU A 117 -21.71 -3.88 -8.30
CA LEU A 117 -22.48 -3.65 -9.53
C LEU A 117 -22.09 -2.32 -10.20
N SER A 118 -21.93 -1.27 -9.42
CA SER A 118 -21.53 0.04 -9.93
C SER A 118 -20.11 0.00 -10.50
N GLY A 119 -19.15 -0.61 -9.80
CA GLY A 119 -17.79 -0.81 -10.32
C GLY A 119 -17.77 -1.62 -11.62
N PHE A 120 -18.60 -2.64 -11.70
CA PHE A 120 -18.78 -3.45 -12.91
C PHE A 120 -19.34 -2.65 -14.09
N LEU A 121 -20.39 -1.85 -13.87
CA LEU A 121 -21.00 -1.02 -14.92
C LEU A 121 -20.10 0.13 -15.38
N ASP A 122 -19.31 0.69 -14.45
CA ASP A 122 -18.39 1.79 -14.74
C ASP A 122 -17.02 1.33 -15.29
N GLY A 123 -16.80 0.01 -15.37
CA GLY A 123 -15.51 -0.56 -15.77
C GLY A 123 -14.39 -0.30 -14.77
N LYS A 124 -14.72 0.02 -13.52
CA LYS A 124 -13.77 0.33 -12.43
C LYS A 124 -13.64 -0.85 -11.45
N ALA A 125 -13.46 -2.05 -11.98
CA ALA A 125 -13.22 -3.22 -11.16
C ALA A 125 -11.78 -3.22 -10.63
N ILE A 126 -11.62 -3.47 -9.34
CA ILE A 126 -10.32 -3.67 -8.70
C ILE A 126 -10.03 -5.16 -8.71
N TYR A 127 -8.83 -5.56 -9.11
CA TYR A 127 -8.46 -6.96 -9.12
C TYR A 127 -7.01 -7.19 -8.72
N ARG A 128 -6.76 -8.38 -8.20
CA ARG A 128 -5.41 -8.85 -7.90
C ARG A 128 -4.96 -9.77 -9.03
N PRO A 129 -3.94 -9.38 -9.80
CA PRO A 129 -3.46 -10.22 -10.90
C PRO A 129 -2.71 -11.45 -10.39
N ASP A 130 -2.64 -12.52 -11.19
CA ASP A 130 -1.97 -13.77 -10.80
C ASP A 130 -0.48 -13.61 -10.59
N TYR A 131 0.13 -12.64 -11.27
CA TYR A 131 1.55 -12.32 -11.10
C TYR A 131 1.85 -11.50 -9.84
N ALA A 132 0.83 -11.16 -9.02
CA ALA A 132 1.03 -10.37 -7.82
C ALA A 132 2.08 -10.95 -6.85
N PRO A 133 2.19 -12.28 -6.63
CA PRO A 133 3.27 -12.83 -5.80
C PRO A 133 4.65 -12.64 -6.42
N ALA A 134 4.78 -12.80 -7.74
CA ALA A 134 6.05 -12.59 -8.45
C ALA A 134 6.45 -11.11 -8.45
N TYR A 135 5.48 -10.20 -8.59
CA TYR A 135 5.69 -8.78 -8.45
C TYR A 135 6.18 -8.41 -7.04
N ASP A 136 5.60 -9.00 -5.99
CA ASP A 136 6.00 -8.79 -4.60
C ASP A 136 7.48 -9.16 -4.37
N VAL A 137 7.87 -10.35 -4.82
CA VAL A 137 9.27 -10.81 -4.75
C VAL A 137 10.19 -9.89 -5.57
N ALA A 138 9.79 -9.50 -6.77
CA ALA A 138 10.60 -8.64 -7.63
C ALA A 138 10.85 -7.26 -6.99
N GLN A 139 9.80 -6.62 -6.45
CA GLN A 139 9.97 -5.31 -5.80
C GLN A 139 10.79 -5.41 -4.51
N MET A 140 10.65 -6.49 -3.71
CA MET A 140 11.50 -6.73 -2.54
C MET A 140 12.97 -6.90 -2.95
N LEU A 141 13.25 -7.67 -3.99
CA LEU A 141 14.62 -7.88 -4.48
C LEU A 141 15.22 -6.58 -5.01
N VAL A 142 14.49 -5.84 -5.83
CA VAL A 142 14.99 -4.56 -6.40
C VAL A 142 15.26 -3.55 -5.28
N ALA A 143 14.31 -3.34 -4.36
CA ALA A 143 14.49 -2.42 -3.26
C ALA A 143 15.59 -2.89 -2.29
N GLY A 144 15.63 -4.18 -1.95
CA GLY A 144 16.62 -4.76 -1.05
C GLY A 144 18.03 -4.68 -1.61
N LEU A 145 18.24 -5.04 -2.87
CA LEU A 145 19.55 -4.96 -3.53
C LEU A 145 20.00 -3.50 -3.67
N LEU A 146 19.11 -2.60 -4.09
CA LEU A 146 19.42 -1.19 -4.18
C LEU A 146 19.94 -0.64 -2.84
N LEU A 147 19.23 -0.92 -1.75
CA LEU A 147 19.62 -0.47 -0.42
C LEU A 147 20.89 -1.18 0.08
N ALA A 148 21.01 -2.49 -0.14
CA ALA A 148 22.19 -3.24 0.28
C ALA A 148 23.50 -2.73 -0.32
N PHE A 149 23.46 -2.25 -1.59
CA PHE A 149 24.64 -1.69 -2.24
C PHE A 149 24.83 -0.21 -1.96
N ALA A 150 23.75 0.56 -1.82
CA ALA A 150 23.84 2.01 -1.69
C ALA A 150 24.05 2.48 -0.25
N LEU A 151 23.40 1.88 0.76
CA LEU A 151 23.48 2.34 2.14
C LEU A 151 24.90 2.37 2.70
N PRO A 152 25.74 1.33 2.51
CA PRO A 152 27.10 1.34 3.05
C PRO A 152 28.03 2.44 2.49
N LEU A 153 27.65 3.04 1.35
CA LEU A 153 28.42 4.11 0.69
C LEU A 153 28.01 5.51 1.17
N LEU A 154 26.95 5.59 1.97
CA LEU A 154 26.30 6.86 2.36
C LEU A 154 26.52 7.17 3.84
N GLY A 155 26.55 8.43 4.19
CA GLY A 155 26.45 8.87 5.57
C GLY A 155 25.00 8.73 6.10
N ALA A 156 24.84 8.70 7.44
CA ALA A 156 23.56 8.45 8.11
C ALA A 156 22.38 9.32 7.59
N GLY A 157 22.62 10.61 7.35
CA GLY A 157 21.59 11.51 6.81
C GLY A 157 21.18 11.16 5.37
N GLN A 158 22.15 10.82 4.52
CA GLN A 158 21.92 10.42 3.13
C GLN A 158 21.24 9.04 3.06
N ALA A 159 21.60 8.10 3.94
CA ALA A 159 20.98 6.80 4.06
C ALA A 159 19.49 6.91 4.42
N LEU A 160 19.15 7.79 5.37
CA LEU A 160 17.75 8.06 5.72
C LEU A 160 16.97 8.68 4.56
N LEU A 161 17.57 9.63 3.85
CA LEU A 161 16.95 10.24 2.66
C LEU A 161 16.72 9.22 1.54
N LEU A 162 17.69 8.34 1.28
CA LEU A 162 17.55 7.28 0.29
C LEU A 162 16.44 6.29 0.68
N GLY A 163 16.44 5.82 1.94
CA GLY A 163 15.39 4.93 2.45
C GLY A 163 13.99 5.54 2.32
N GLY A 164 13.86 6.83 2.71
CA GLY A 164 12.63 7.59 2.55
C GLY A 164 12.20 7.77 1.09
N ALA A 165 13.14 8.02 0.19
CA ALA A 165 12.86 8.16 -1.24
C ALA A 165 12.40 6.84 -1.88
N VAL A 166 13.05 5.72 -1.55
CA VAL A 166 12.65 4.38 -2.01
C VAL A 166 11.27 4.00 -1.45
N PHE A 167 11.02 4.28 -0.17
CA PHE A 167 9.70 4.09 0.45
C PHE A 167 8.61 4.88 -0.30
N ALA A 168 8.82 6.17 -0.53
CA ALA A 168 7.89 7.04 -1.23
C ALA A 168 7.68 6.59 -2.68
N ALA A 169 8.74 6.14 -3.38
CA ALA A 169 8.65 5.62 -4.74
C ALA A 169 7.81 4.34 -4.81
N LEU A 170 7.97 3.40 -3.88
CA LEU A 170 7.16 2.17 -3.81
C LEU A 170 5.69 2.49 -3.56
N VAL A 171 5.39 3.37 -2.59
CA VAL A 171 4.01 3.80 -2.30
C VAL A 171 3.42 4.54 -3.50
N GLY A 172 4.17 5.46 -4.11
CA GLY A 172 3.73 6.22 -5.28
C GLY A 172 3.45 5.33 -6.49
N LEU A 173 4.35 4.40 -6.80
CA LEU A 173 4.18 3.45 -7.91
C LEU A 173 2.96 2.56 -7.71
N ASN A 174 2.83 1.93 -6.53
CA ASN A 174 1.68 1.07 -6.24
C ASN A 174 0.37 1.87 -6.19
N GLY A 175 0.39 3.09 -5.63
CA GLY A 175 -0.75 4.00 -5.66
C GLY A 175 -1.17 4.37 -7.08
N TRP A 176 -0.22 4.66 -7.95
CA TRP A 176 -0.49 4.96 -9.36
C TRP A 176 -1.08 3.74 -10.10
N LEU A 177 -0.54 2.55 -9.87
CA LEU A 177 -1.07 1.31 -10.45
C LEU A 177 -2.49 1.00 -9.94
N TYR A 178 -2.75 1.25 -8.66
CA TYR A 178 -4.06 1.07 -8.07
C TYR A 178 -5.09 2.06 -8.61
N LEU A 179 -4.78 3.36 -8.62
CA LEU A 179 -5.70 4.41 -9.06
C LEU A 179 -5.90 4.44 -10.58
N GLY A 180 -4.83 4.17 -11.35
CA GLY A 180 -4.86 4.22 -12.81
C GLY A 180 -5.39 2.95 -13.46
N PHE A 181 -5.07 1.79 -12.90
CA PHE A 181 -5.35 0.50 -13.53
C PHE A 181 -6.21 -0.45 -12.68
N GLY A 182 -6.58 -0.07 -11.47
CA GLY A 182 -7.35 -0.91 -10.56
C GLY A 182 -6.58 -2.15 -10.04
N LEU A 183 -5.24 -2.10 -10.08
CA LEU A 183 -4.38 -3.23 -9.68
C LEU A 183 -4.13 -3.21 -8.17
N ALA A 184 -4.66 -4.20 -7.46
CA ALA A 184 -4.37 -4.41 -6.04
C ALA A 184 -3.11 -5.27 -5.87
N LEU A 185 -1.95 -4.62 -5.84
CA LEU A 185 -0.65 -5.29 -5.69
C LEU A 185 -0.18 -5.26 -4.23
N PRO A 186 0.53 -6.30 -3.77
CA PRO A 186 1.12 -6.33 -2.43
C PRO A 186 2.22 -5.28 -2.31
N LEU A 187 2.28 -4.61 -1.16
CA LEU A 187 3.24 -3.53 -0.89
C LEU A 187 3.94 -3.71 0.47
N ALA A 188 3.26 -4.36 1.43
CA ALA A 188 3.71 -4.39 2.82
C ALA A 188 5.10 -5.05 3.00
N SER A 189 5.37 -6.12 2.28
CA SER A 189 6.64 -6.85 2.31
C SER A 189 7.82 -6.00 1.85
N ALA A 190 7.68 -5.28 0.73
CA ALA A 190 8.72 -4.39 0.22
C ALA A 190 8.96 -3.20 1.15
N LEU A 191 7.91 -2.60 1.72
CA LEU A 191 8.07 -1.53 2.72
C LEU A 191 8.77 -2.03 3.98
N ALA A 192 8.46 -3.26 4.44
CA ALA A 192 9.14 -3.86 5.57
C ALA A 192 10.65 -4.05 5.30
N VAL A 193 11.02 -4.49 4.10
CA VAL A 193 12.44 -4.62 3.69
C VAL A 193 13.14 -3.26 3.72
N VAL A 194 12.52 -2.21 3.17
CA VAL A 194 13.10 -0.86 3.17
C VAL A 194 13.30 -0.34 4.58
N LEU A 195 12.29 -0.47 5.44
CA LEU A 195 12.37 -0.02 6.84
C LEU A 195 13.43 -0.79 7.62
N LEU A 196 13.45 -2.12 7.49
CA LEU A 196 14.43 -2.95 8.19
C LEU A 196 15.85 -2.69 7.71
N ALA A 197 16.07 -2.61 6.39
CA ALA A 197 17.39 -2.32 5.84
C ALA A 197 17.93 -0.98 6.32
N THR A 198 17.11 0.07 6.25
CA THR A 198 17.51 1.42 6.72
C THR A 198 17.75 1.43 8.23
N ALA A 199 16.89 0.79 9.03
CA ALA A 199 17.06 0.72 10.48
C ALA A 199 18.31 -0.05 10.89
N LEU A 200 18.61 -1.18 10.24
CA LEU A 200 19.80 -1.98 10.49
C LEU A 200 21.09 -1.23 10.12
N ASP A 201 21.08 -0.52 8.98
CA ASP A 201 22.22 0.30 8.57
C ASP A 201 22.49 1.42 9.59
N MET A 202 21.47 2.14 10.03
CA MET A 202 21.60 3.16 11.07
C MET A 202 22.09 2.60 12.40
N ALA A 203 21.58 1.45 12.82
CA ALA A 203 22.01 0.78 14.04
C ALA A 203 23.49 0.35 13.95
N TYR A 204 23.90 -0.21 12.81
CA TYR A 204 25.28 -0.61 12.55
C TYR A 204 26.21 0.61 12.56
N GLY A 205 25.85 1.69 11.88
CA GLY A 205 26.60 2.94 11.86
C GLY A 205 26.79 3.52 13.27
N TYR A 206 25.72 3.55 14.07
CA TYR A 206 25.79 4.02 15.46
C TYR A 206 26.74 3.19 16.33
N VAL A 207 26.68 1.85 16.21
CA VAL A 207 27.56 0.95 16.99
C VAL A 207 29.02 1.09 16.58
N THR A 208 29.31 1.19 15.28
CA THR A 208 30.69 1.32 14.78
C THR A 208 31.29 2.66 15.14
N GLU A 209 30.55 3.77 15.01
CA GLU A 209 31.00 5.09 15.39
C GLU A 209 31.26 5.19 16.91
N SER A 210 30.38 4.62 17.72
CA SER A 210 30.57 4.58 19.18
C SER A 210 31.79 3.78 19.60
N ARG A 211 32.09 2.67 18.90
CA ARG A 211 33.30 1.86 19.17
C ARG A 211 34.57 2.60 18.78
N THR A 212 34.58 3.27 17.65
CA THR A 212 35.74 4.05 17.17
C THR A 212 36.05 5.19 18.13
N LYS A 213 35.04 5.96 18.59
CA LYS A 213 35.23 7.03 19.58
C LYS A 213 35.80 6.50 20.91
N ARG A 214 35.29 5.37 21.41
CA ARG A 214 35.80 4.74 22.65
C ARG A 214 37.22 4.20 22.49
N GLY A 215 37.56 3.63 21.34
CA GLY A 215 38.91 3.13 21.05
C GLY A 215 39.94 4.24 21.00
N LEU A 216 39.62 5.37 20.39
CA LEU A 216 40.47 6.56 20.39
C LEU A 216 40.66 7.13 21.81
N ALA A 217 39.58 7.28 22.57
CA ALA A 217 39.65 7.75 23.96
C ALA A 217 40.54 6.83 24.85
N GLN A 218 40.51 5.51 24.61
CA GLN A 218 41.30 4.54 25.36
C GLN A 218 42.79 4.60 24.99
N LEU A 219 43.15 4.85 23.74
CA LEU A 219 44.54 5.01 23.29
C LEU A 219 45.20 6.28 23.85
N PHE A 220 44.45 7.36 23.93
CA PHE A 220 44.95 8.66 24.45
C PHE A 220 44.86 8.78 25.98
N GLY A 221 43.90 8.08 26.61
CA GLY A 221 43.65 8.16 28.07
C GLY A 221 44.78 7.68 28.96
N THR A 222 45.82 7.00 28.41
CA THR A 222 47.01 6.59 29.14
C THR A 222 48.07 7.70 29.23
N TYR A 223 48.03 8.68 28.33
CA TYR A 223 49.06 9.73 28.22
C TYR A 223 48.51 11.16 28.36
N VAL A 224 47.21 11.34 28.33
CA VAL A 224 46.56 12.65 28.34
C VAL A 224 45.44 12.66 29.38
N PRO A 225 45.28 13.72 30.19
CA PRO A 225 44.17 13.84 31.13
C PRO A 225 42.81 13.70 30.42
N PRO A 226 41.82 13.02 31.04
CA PRO A 226 40.51 12.77 30.42
C PRO A 226 39.81 14.04 29.93
N GLU A 227 39.98 15.14 30.67
CA GLU A 227 39.36 16.42 30.33
C GLU A 227 39.88 16.99 28.99
N LEU A 228 41.16 16.76 28.67
CA LEU A 228 41.78 17.22 27.42
C LEU A 228 41.38 16.32 26.24
N VAL A 229 41.14 15.02 26.50
CA VAL A 229 40.63 14.08 25.49
C VAL A 229 39.20 14.44 25.09
N ASP A 230 38.38 14.82 26.06
CA ASP A 230 36.99 15.26 25.78
C ASP A 230 36.98 16.56 24.98
N GLU A 231 37.87 17.50 25.28
CA GLU A 231 37.98 18.74 24.52
C GLU A 231 38.49 18.51 23.08
N MET A 232 39.45 17.58 22.89
CA MET A 232 39.92 17.15 21.57
C MET A 232 38.83 16.46 20.73
N LEU A 233 37.94 15.70 21.36
CA LEU A 233 36.81 15.05 20.69
C LEU A 233 35.71 16.05 20.30
N LEU A 234 35.52 17.11 21.07
CA LEU A 234 34.54 18.16 20.81
C LEU A 234 34.98 19.16 19.74
N ALA A 235 36.29 19.39 19.60
CA ALA A 235 36.84 20.36 18.66
C ALA A 235 38.13 19.85 18.00
N PRO A 236 38.10 18.80 17.18
CA PRO A 236 39.27 18.16 16.57
C PRO A 236 40.08 19.14 15.68
N GLU A 237 39.43 20.14 15.13
CA GLU A 237 40.07 21.15 14.28
C GLU A 237 41.04 22.08 15.03
N ARG A 238 40.95 22.20 16.36
CA ARG A 238 41.85 23.02 17.19
C ARG A 238 43.16 22.32 17.56
N TYR A 239 43.18 20.99 17.41
CA TYR A 239 44.32 20.16 17.77
C TYR A 239 44.98 19.57 16.53
N SER A 240 45.74 20.37 15.84
CA SER A 240 46.53 19.97 14.66
C SER A 240 47.84 19.32 15.09
N MET A 241 48.19 18.19 14.44
CA MET A 241 49.51 17.56 14.58
C MET A 241 50.64 18.34 13.90
N GLN A 242 50.40 19.56 13.42
CA GLN A 242 51.44 20.39 12.83
C GLN A 242 52.33 20.97 13.94
N ALA A 243 53.64 20.84 13.73
CA ALA A 243 54.63 21.40 14.64
C ALA A 243 54.45 22.91 14.69
N ALA A 244 54.11 23.42 15.87
CA ALA A 244 54.03 24.85 16.14
C ALA A 244 55.16 25.25 17.12
N SER A 245 55.93 26.29 16.78
CA SER A 245 56.93 26.84 17.68
C SER A 245 56.23 27.60 18.79
N ARG A 246 56.40 27.16 20.05
CA ARG A 246 55.92 27.87 21.26
C ARG A 246 57.02 28.04 22.24
N GLU A 247 57.08 29.20 22.91
CA GLU A 247 57.96 29.43 24.04
C GLU A 247 57.39 28.68 25.26
N LEU A 248 58.22 27.80 25.81
CA LEU A 248 57.84 26.97 26.96
C LEU A 248 58.89 27.23 28.07
N THR A 249 58.45 27.47 29.28
CA THR A 249 59.29 27.49 30.48
C THR A 249 59.24 26.10 31.11
N VAL A 250 60.40 25.45 31.18
CA VAL A 250 60.55 24.12 31.83
C VAL A 250 61.19 24.38 33.21
N MET A 251 60.48 24.00 34.27
CA MET A 251 61.04 23.93 35.63
C MET A 251 61.48 22.51 35.94
N PHE A 252 62.67 22.34 36.45
CA PHE A 252 63.24 21.07 36.92
C PHE A 252 63.11 20.98 38.43
#